data_2cd5ec2e34a218c5e1e22d36e12bfaab
#
_entry.id   2cd5ec2e34a218c5e1e22d36e12bfaab
#
_cell.length_a   1.000
_cell.length_b   1.000
_cell.length_c   1.000
_cell.angle_alpha   90.00
_cell.angle_beta   90.00
_cell.angle_gamma   90.00
#
_symmetry.space_group_name_H-M   'P 1'
#
loop_
_entity.id
_entity.type
_entity.pdbx_description
1 polymer ?
#
loop_
_entity_poly.entity_id
_entity_poly.type
_entity_poly.pdbx_seq_one_letter_code
_entity_poly.pdbx_strand_id
1 'polypeptide(L)'
;MVKIYFKDLKNKKIIKLLRLIEKEKPQKTDAIIWLQGDRYDRGKKVLFLFKRGFANQIVVSGNNKLIGPNKRKGENNISLKEMVKWLRKRGIRSNQIIVENKSFNTKDQAKNVLKLIQQRKWKKIILVTSSYHQLRALLTFLKMAKKIRWKGVIINQPVKISWEKIPSGRKKKCKELFMEEIEKIKKYQNDVADVEDAILYMKTKHV
;
A
#
# COMPACT_ATOMS: atom_id res chain seq x y z
N MET A 1 2.19 19.67 7.26
CA MET A 1 1.46 18.94 8.32
C MET A 1 2.23 17.74 8.91
N VAL A 2 3.33 17.32 8.31
CA VAL A 2 4.20 16.19 8.77
C VAL A 2 5.17 16.59 9.90
N LYS A 3 5.34 17.88 10.16
CA LYS A 3 6.39 18.38 11.07
C LYS A 3 6.26 17.99 12.56
N ILE A 4 5.08 17.63 13.04
CA ILE A 4 4.83 17.49 14.48
C ILE A 4 5.12 16.05 14.99
N TYR A 5 4.95 15.02 14.16
CA TYR A 5 5.01 13.63 14.61
C TYR A 5 6.36 12.92 14.36
N PHE A 6 7.25 13.52 13.58
CA PHE A 6 8.60 12.98 13.38
C PHE A 6 9.59 13.35 14.50
N LYS A 7 9.19 14.15 15.47
CA LYS A 7 10.05 14.47 16.64
C LYS A 7 10.41 13.23 17.44
N ASP A 8 9.48 12.26 17.51
CA ASP A 8 9.68 11.01 18.24
C ASP A 8 10.46 9.95 17.44
N LEU A 9 10.60 10.15 16.11
CA LEU A 9 11.40 9.29 15.27
C LEU A 9 12.86 9.76 15.24
N LYS A 10 13.70 9.10 16.02
CA LYS A 10 15.17 9.36 16.02
C LYS A 10 15.86 9.01 14.70
N ASN A 11 15.23 8.22 13.82
CA ASN A 11 15.84 7.74 12.58
C ASN A 11 15.66 8.74 11.42
N LYS A 12 16.70 9.54 11.18
CA LYS A 12 16.73 10.56 10.10
C LYS A 12 16.50 9.99 8.68
N LYS A 13 16.92 8.72 8.42
CA LYS A 13 16.75 8.05 7.13
C LYS A 13 15.28 7.72 6.88
N ILE A 14 14.56 7.20 7.87
CA ILE A 14 13.11 6.95 7.79
C ILE A 14 12.35 8.26 7.54
N ILE A 15 12.67 9.32 8.27
CA ILE A 15 12.07 10.65 8.05
C ILE A 15 12.27 11.13 6.62
N LYS A 16 13.48 10.98 6.08
CA LYS A 16 13.80 11.35 4.69
C LYS A 16 12.95 10.57 3.69
N LEU A 17 12.85 9.24 3.86
CA LEU A 17 12.05 8.38 2.98
C LEU A 17 10.56 8.74 3.04
N LEU A 18 10.01 8.98 4.22
CA LEU A 18 8.62 9.40 4.39
C LEU A 18 8.33 10.74 3.69
N ARG A 19 9.25 11.71 3.75
CA ARG A 19 9.13 12.98 3.01
C ARG A 19 9.12 12.77 1.49
N LEU A 20 9.94 11.84 0.97
CA LEU A 20 9.93 11.50 -0.45
C LEU A 20 8.59 10.86 -0.86
N ILE A 21 8.07 9.93 -0.07
CA ILE A 21 6.76 9.31 -0.30
C ILE A 21 5.64 10.36 -0.29
N GLU A 22 5.66 11.29 0.65
CA GLU A 22 4.60 12.31 0.81
C GLU A 22 4.57 13.31 -0.35
N LYS A 23 5.74 13.65 -0.91
CA LYS A 23 5.89 14.58 -2.04
C LYS A 23 5.53 13.95 -3.38
N GLU A 24 5.38 12.63 -3.44
CA GLU A 24 5.17 11.93 -4.70
C GLU A 24 3.80 12.23 -5.30
N LYS A 25 3.80 12.74 -6.52
CA LYS A 25 2.58 13.03 -7.28
C LYS A 25 2.11 11.78 -8.04
N PRO A 26 0.80 11.57 -8.23
CA PRO A 26 0.31 10.49 -9.06
C PRO A 26 0.73 10.69 -10.51
N GLN A 27 0.99 9.58 -11.22
CA GLN A 27 1.36 9.53 -12.63
C GLN A 27 0.51 8.47 -13.32
N LYS A 28 0.44 8.50 -14.65
CA LYS A 28 -0.16 7.41 -15.44
C LYS A 28 0.63 6.13 -15.23
N THR A 29 -0.09 5.04 -15.00
CA THR A 29 0.46 3.71 -14.67
C THR A 29 -0.40 2.61 -15.29
N ASP A 30 0.10 1.38 -15.27
CA ASP A 30 -0.64 0.22 -15.77
C ASP A 30 -1.79 -0.17 -14.83
N ALA A 31 -1.55 -0.09 -13.51
CA ALA A 31 -2.54 -0.48 -12.51
C ALA A 31 -2.43 0.31 -11.20
N ILE A 32 -3.57 0.40 -10.50
CA ILE A 32 -3.65 0.86 -9.12
C ILE A 32 -3.80 -0.35 -8.20
N ILE A 33 -2.90 -0.51 -7.24
CA ILE A 33 -2.91 -1.60 -6.28
C ILE A 33 -3.59 -1.14 -5.00
N TRP A 34 -4.73 -1.76 -4.67
CA TRP A 34 -5.46 -1.55 -3.43
C TRP A 34 -5.17 -2.70 -2.47
N LEU A 35 -4.27 -2.49 -1.52
CA LEU A 35 -4.05 -3.46 -0.45
C LEU A 35 -5.21 -3.42 0.54
N GLN A 36 -5.77 -4.60 0.88
CA GLN A 36 -6.83 -4.74 1.87
C GLN A 36 -6.42 -4.15 3.22
N GLY A 37 -7.30 -3.42 3.85
CA GLY A 37 -7.12 -2.76 5.13
C GLY A 37 -7.93 -1.47 5.23
N ASP A 38 -8.26 -1.07 6.46
CA ASP A 38 -8.95 0.19 6.77
C ASP A 38 -10.26 0.37 5.99
N ARG A 39 -10.94 -0.76 5.75
CA ARG A 39 -12.25 -0.82 5.05
C ARG A 39 -12.21 -0.02 3.73
N TYR A 40 -13.08 1.00 3.61
CA TYR A 40 -13.23 1.80 2.38
C TYR A 40 -12.34 3.05 2.35
N ASP A 41 -11.57 3.36 3.40
CA ASP A 41 -10.73 4.56 3.41
C ASP A 41 -9.75 4.58 2.24
N ARG A 42 -9.08 3.45 1.98
CA ARG A 42 -8.19 3.29 0.82
C ARG A 42 -8.93 3.29 -0.50
N GLY A 43 -10.13 2.69 -0.52
CA GLY A 43 -10.97 2.60 -1.72
C GLY A 43 -11.35 3.96 -2.30
N LYS A 44 -11.63 4.96 -1.46
CA LYS A 44 -11.93 6.33 -1.91
C LYS A 44 -10.76 6.92 -2.73
N LYS A 45 -9.52 6.71 -2.28
CA LYS A 45 -8.32 7.17 -3.01
C LYS A 45 -8.12 6.39 -4.31
N VAL A 46 -8.29 5.07 -4.29
CA VAL A 46 -8.23 4.21 -5.49
C VAL A 46 -9.24 4.68 -6.54
N LEU A 47 -10.50 4.88 -6.14
CA LEU A 47 -11.55 5.34 -7.03
C LEU A 47 -11.24 6.72 -7.62
N PHE A 48 -10.77 7.66 -6.80
CA PHE A 48 -10.35 8.99 -7.25
C PHE A 48 -9.25 8.89 -8.33
N LEU A 49 -8.20 8.13 -8.07
CA LEU A 49 -7.09 7.96 -9.02
C LEU A 49 -7.54 7.30 -10.32
N PHE A 50 -8.38 6.27 -10.21
CA PHE A 50 -8.91 5.57 -11.38
C PHE A 50 -9.79 6.48 -12.25
N LYS A 51 -10.73 7.21 -11.66
CA LYS A 51 -11.61 8.15 -12.37
C LYS A 51 -10.86 9.31 -13.01
N ARG A 52 -9.69 9.66 -12.49
CA ARG A 52 -8.78 10.66 -13.08
C ARG A 52 -7.89 10.07 -14.20
N GLY A 53 -8.08 8.81 -14.55
CA GLY A 53 -7.36 8.16 -15.67
C GLY A 53 -5.88 7.85 -15.36
N PHE A 54 -5.50 7.73 -14.09
CA PHE A 54 -4.12 7.36 -13.74
C PHE A 54 -3.80 5.89 -13.99
N ALA A 55 -4.80 5.04 -14.17
CA ALA A 55 -4.65 3.65 -14.63
C ALA A 55 -5.96 3.11 -15.19
N ASN A 56 -5.87 2.04 -16.01
CA ASN A 56 -7.02 1.34 -16.59
C ASN A 56 -7.39 0.06 -15.85
N GLN A 57 -6.60 -0.35 -14.86
CA GLN A 57 -6.79 -1.56 -14.06
C GLN A 57 -6.69 -1.24 -12.57
N ILE A 58 -7.48 -1.93 -11.75
CA ILE A 58 -7.39 -1.93 -10.29
C ILE A 58 -7.10 -3.37 -9.84
N VAL A 59 -6.04 -3.56 -9.07
CA VAL A 59 -5.78 -4.83 -8.38
C VAL A 59 -6.21 -4.69 -6.93
N VAL A 60 -7.15 -5.52 -6.50
CA VAL A 60 -7.55 -5.65 -5.10
C VAL A 60 -6.82 -6.85 -4.52
N SER A 61 -5.95 -6.63 -3.53
CA SER A 61 -5.10 -7.69 -2.96
C SER A 61 -5.34 -7.87 -1.46
N GLY A 62 -5.53 -9.12 -1.04
CA GLY A 62 -5.75 -9.49 0.35
C GLY A 62 -6.23 -10.93 0.54
N ASN A 63 -7.09 -11.14 1.54
CA ASN A 63 -7.62 -12.46 1.85
C ASN A 63 -9.01 -12.40 2.48
N ASN A 64 -9.92 -13.26 2.02
CA ASN A 64 -11.27 -13.37 2.59
C ASN A 64 -11.30 -14.18 3.91
N LYS A 65 -10.27 -14.97 4.20
CA LYS A 65 -10.21 -15.79 5.43
C LYS A 65 -9.95 -14.97 6.70
N LEU A 66 -9.39 -13.75 6.56
CA LEU A 66 -9.07 -12.87 7.69
C LEU A 66 -10.21 -11.88 8.02
N ILE A 67 -11.47 -12.33 7.91
CA ILE A 67 -12.68 -11.52 8.12
C ILE A 67 -13.62 -12.25 9.06
N GLY A 68 -14.46 -11.50 9.76
CA GLY A 68 -15.40 -12.08 10.72
C GLY A 68 -14.69 -12.72 11.91
N PRO A 69 -15.01 -13.97 12.28
CA PRO A 69 -14.41 -14.65 13.43
C PRO A 69 -12.88 -14.76 13.34
N ASN A 70 -12.34 -14.97 12.14
CA ASN A 70 -10.90 -15.15 11.90
C ASN A 70 -10.13 -13.83 11.72
N LYS A 71 -10.74 -12.70 12.04
CA LYS A 71 -10.06 -11.39 11.94
C LYS A 71 -8.90 -11.29 12.90
N ARG A 72 -7.88 -10.57 12.49
CA ARG A 72 -6.76 -10.24 13.39
C ARG A 72 -7.23 -9.33 14.52
N LYS A 73 -6.66 -9.52 15.70
CA LYS A 73 -6.93 -8.64 16.85
C LYS A 73 -6.71 -7.17 16.45
N GLY A 74 -7.72 -6.33 16.73
CA GLY A 74 -7.66 -4.90 16.39
C GLY A 74 -7.96 -4.55 14.93
N GLU A 75 -8.29 -5.52 14.06
CA GLU A 75 -8.67 -5.31 12.67
C GLU A 75 -10.11 -5.74 12.40
N ASN A 76 -10.86 -4.91 11.69
CA ASN A 76 -12.18 -5.24 11.17
C ASN A 76 -12.24 -4.83 9.69
N ASN A 77 -11.59 -5.62 8.84
CA ASN A 77 -11.53 -5.39 7.41
C ASN A 77 -12.82 -5.84 6.71
N ILE A 78 -13.04 -5.35 5.49
CA ILE A 78 -14.07 -5.83 4.58
C ILE A 78 -13.51 -6.92 3.66
N SER A 79 -14.37 -7.79 3.14
CA SER A 79 -13.99 -8.85 2.22
C SER A 79 -13.56 -8.29 0.86
N LEU A 80 -12.76 -9.04 0.13
CA LEU A 80 -12.43 -8.68 -1.26
C LEU A 80 -13.69 -8.62 -2.13
N LYS A 81 -14.68 -9.49 -1.85
CA LYS A 81 -16.00 -9.45 -2.51
C LYS A 81 -16.71 -8.13 -2.27
N GLU A 82 -16.70 -7.62 -1.04
CA GLU A 82 -17.26 -6.30 -0.71
C GLU A 82 -16.47 -5.16 -1.36
N MET A 83 -15.13 -5.23 -1.40
CA MET A 83 -14.30 -4.23 -2.09
C MET A 83 -14.66 -4.17 -3.57
N VAL A 84 -14.78 -5.30 -4.26
CA VAL A 84 -15.19 -5.40 -5.66
C VAL A 84 -16.62 -4.86 -5.84
N LYS A 85 -17.58 -5.29 -5.02
CA LYS A 85 -18.97 -4.80 -5.05
C LYS A 85 -19.02 -3.27 -4.90
N TRP A 86 -18.19 -2.72 -4.01
CA TRP A 86 -18.10 -1.28 -3.77
C TRP A 86 -17.58 -0.51 -4.98
N LEU A 87 -16.57 -1.02 -5.70
CA LEU A 87 -16.06 -0.46 -6.94
C LEU A 87 -17.09 -0.52 -8.06
N ARG A 88 -17.74 -1.69 -8.24
CA ARG A 88 -18.76 -1.88 -9.28
C ARG A 88 -19.96 -0.94 -9.11
N LYS A 89 -20.44 -0.76 -7.88
CA LYS A 89 -21.50 0.22 -7.57
C LYS A 89 -21.13 1.67 -7.90
N ARG A 90 -19.82 1.94 -8.16
CA ARG A 90 -19.29 3.27 -8.52
C ARG A 90 -18.85 3.38 -9.97
N GLY A 91 -19.34 2.45 -10.82
CA GLY A 91 -19.15 2.48 -12.26
C GLY A 91 -17.85 1.83 -12.77
N ILE A 92 -17.10 1.11 -11.91
CA ILE A 92 -15.92 0.37 -12.37
C ILE A 92 -16.38 -0.97 -12.95
N ARG A 93 -16.04 -1.24 -14.21
CA ARG A 93 -16.42 -2.47 -14.92
C ARG A 93 -15.64 -3.68 -14.38
N SER A 94 -16.23 -4.87 -14.42
CA SER A 94 -15.63 -6.09 -13.89
C SER A 94 -14.27 -6.44 -14.54
N ASN A 95 -14.12 -6.19 -15.85
CA ASN A 95 -12.86 -6.41 -16.58
C ASN A 95 -11.74 -5.42 -16.23
N GLN A 96 -12.05 -4.38 -15.46
CA GLN A 96 -11.09 -3.40 -14.95
C GLN A 96 -10.61 -3.74 -13.52
N ILE A 97 -11.16 -4.80 -12.90
CA ILE A 97 -10.85 -5.20 -11.53
C ILE A 97 -10.22 -6.60 -11.54
N ILE A 98 -9.05 -6.71 -10.96
CA ILE A 98 -8.35 -7.97 -10.77
C ILE A 98 -8.30 -8.25 -9.27
N VAL A 99 -8.63 -9.48 -8.88
CA VAL A 99 -8.64 -9.90 -7.47
C VAL A 99 -7.47 -10.85 -7.22
N GLU A 100 -6.60 -10.47 -6.31
CA GLU A 100 -5.60 -11.34 -5.72
C GLU A 100 -6.07 -11.71 -4.30
N ASN A 101 -6.38 -12.98 -4.06
CA ASN A 101 -7.04 -13.47 -2.84
C ASN A 101 -6.23 -14.49 -2.04
N LYS A 102 -4.92 -14.62 -2.32
CA LYS A 102 -4.04 -15.61 -1.68
C LYS A 102 -3.16 -15.04 -0.57
N SER A 103 -3.20 -13.72 -0.37
CA SER A 103 -2.27 -13.01 0.49
C SER A 103 -2.76 -12.88 1.92
N PHE A 104 -2.05 -13.48 2.89
CA PHE A 104 -2.35 -13.36 4.32
C PHE A 104 -1.68 -12.15 5.01
N ASN A 105 -0.63 -11.59 4.43
CA ASN A 105 0.15 -10.49 5.00
C ASN A 105 0.74 -9.63 3.87
N THR A 106 1.45 -8.56 4.23
CA THR A 106 2.02 -7.61 3.25
C THR A 106 3.12 -8.25 2.39
N LYS A 107 3.87 -9.23 2.90
CA LYS A 107 4.87 -9.98 2.12
C LYS A 107 4.21 -10.79 1.03
N ASP A 108 3.13 -11.51 1.37
CA ASP A 108 2.35 -12.27 0.39
C ASP A 108 1.72 -11.36 -0.65
N GLN A 109 1.15 -10.22 -0.22
CA GLN A 109 0.59 -9.21 -1.13
C GLN A 109 1.66 -8.73 -2.13
N ALA A 110 2.84 -8.34 -1.65
CA ALA A 110 3.93 -7.92 -2.52
C ALA A 110 4.34 -9.03 -3.50
N LYS A 111 4.53 -10.26 -3.00
CA LYS A 111 4.90 -11.42 -3.83
C LYS A 111 3.86 -11.70 -4.93
N ASN A 112 2.58 -11.81 -4.55
CA ASN A 112 1.52 -12.23 -5.46
C ASN A 112 1.17 -11.12 -6.47
N VAL A 113 1.12 -9.86 -6.01
CA VAL A 113 0.89 -8.70 -6.88
C VAL A 113 2.04 -8.53 -7.88
N LEU A 114 3.29 -8.63 -7.45
CA LEU A 114 4.44 -8.49 -8.34
C LEU A 114 4.54 -9.65 -9.35
N LYS A 115 4.15 -10.88 -8.96
CA LYS A 115 4.01 -12.00 -9.92
C LYS A 115 2.96 -11.69 -10.99
N LEU A 116 1.80 -11.16 -10.59
CA LEU A 116 0.77 -10.70 -11.52
C LEU A 116 1.28 -9.60 -12.46
N ILE A 117 2.03 -8.64 -11.92
CA ILE A 117 2.63 -7.54 -12.67
C ILE A 117 3.59 -8.07 -13.76
N GLN A 118 4.43 -9.07 -13.44
CA GLN A 118 5.32 -9.72 -14.40
C GLN A 118 4.54 -10.43 -15.49
N GLN A 119 3.52 -11.23 -15.13
CA GLN A 119 2.67 -11.93 -16.09
C GLN A 119 1.96 -10.97 -17.05
N ARG A 120 1.58 -9.79 -16.57
CA ARG A 120 0.93 -8.73 -17.36
C ARG A 120 1.93 -7.82 -18.08
N LYS A 121 3.23 -8.01 -17.89
CA LYS A 121 4.32 -7.16 -18.44
C LYS A 121 4.19 -5.69 -18.04
N TRP A 122 3.57 -5.40 -16.89
CA TRP A 122 3.39 -4.04 -16.39
C TRP A 122 4.72 -3.44 -15.93
N LYS A 123 4.93 -2.17 -16.25
CA LYS A 123 6.14 -1.41 -15.98
C LYS A 123 5.98 -0.42 -14.82
N LYS A 124 4.76 0.04 -14.58
CA LYS A 124 4.50 1.08 -13.58
C LYS A 124 3.19 0.82 -12.85
N ILE A 125 3.20 0.97 -11.53
CA ILE A 125 2.01 0.79 -10.68
C ILE A 125 1.86 1.92 -9.68
N ILE A 126 0.62 2.19 -9.24
CA ILE A 126 0.34 2.99 -8.06
C ILE A 126 0.07 2.07 -6.89
N LEU A 127 0.79 2.26 -5.78
CA LEU A 127 0.56 1.54 -4.53
C LEU A 127 -0.24 2.41 -3.56
N VAL A 128 -1.47 1.96 -3.23
CA VAL A 128 -2.39 2.67 -2.32
C VAL A 128 -2.53 1.90 -1.01
N THR A 129 -2.08 2.52 0.05
CA THR A 129 -2.32 2.08 1.43
C THR A 129 -2.65 3.29 2.32
N SER A 130 -2.80 3.09 3.62
CA SER A 130 -2.92 4.19 4.57
C SER A 130 -1.56 4.77 4.91
N SER A 131 -1.48 6.07 5.23
CA SER A 131 -0.24 6.80 5.49
C SER A 131 0.66 6.09 6.53
N TYR A 132 0.09 5.55 7.59
CA TYR A 132 0.83 4.83 8.62
C TYR A 132 1.45 3.51 8.11
N HIS A 133 0.87 2.87 7.10
CA HIS A 133 1.32 1.58 6.55
C HIS A 133 2.21 1.71 5.31
N GLN A 134 2.21 2.87 4.63
CA GLN A 134 2.84 3.06 3.32
C GLN A 134 4.34 2.76 3.33
N LEU A 135 5.05 3.16 4.40
CA LEU A 135 6.49 2.91 4.52
C LEU A 135 6.79 1.41 4.44
N ARG A 136 6.17 0.60 5.31
CA ARG A 136 6.42 -0.85 5.31
C ARG A 136 5.95 -1.50 4.02
N ALA A 137 4.82 -1.07 3.46
CA ALA A 137 4.34 -1.59 2.17
C ALA A 137 5.37 -1.32 1.06
N LEU A 138 5.88 -0.09 0.93
CA LEU A 138 6.92 0.23 -0.06
C LEU A 138 8.17 -0.63 0.14
N LEU A 139 8.73 -0.69 1.35
CA LEU A 139 9.93 -1.47 1.63
C LEU A 139 9.75 -2.96 1.31
N THR A 140 8.57 -3.52 1.63
CA THR A 140 8.26 -4.92 1.30
C THR A 140 8.15 -5.14 -0.21
N PHE A 141 7.49 -4.24 -0.93
CA PHE A 141 7.38 -4.32 -2.39
C PHE A 141 8.75 -4.18 -3.07
N LEU A 142 9.61 -3.27 -2.62
CA LEU A 142 10.97 -3.12 -3.16
C LEU A 142 11.83 -4.37 -2.91
N LYS A 143 11.76 -4.98 -1.71
CA LYS A 143 12.46 -6.25 -1.43
C LYS A 143 12.03 -7.36 -2.38
N MET A 144 10.73 -7.50 -2.58
CA MET A 144 10.20 -8.53 -3.47
C MET A 144 10.48 -8.21 -4.94
N ALA A 145 10.41 -6.96 -5.37
CA ALA A 145 10.78 -6.52 -6.72
C ALA A 145 12.25 -6.88 -7.04
N LYS A 146 13.18 -6.60 -6.11
CA LYS A 146 14.59 -6.98 -6.21
C LYS A 146 14.74 -8.51 -6.35
N LYS A 147 14.02 -9.28 -5.51
CA LYS A 147 14.06 -10.75 -5.54
C LYS A 147 13.63 -11.36 -6.87
N ILE A 148 12.59 -10.80 -7.51
CA ILE A 148 12.09 -11.29 -8.80
C ILE A 148 12.68 -10.53 -10.01
N ARG A 149 13.65 -9.65 -9.79
CA ARG A 149 14.29 -8.82 -10.81
C ARG A 149 13.32 -7.95 -11.62
N TRP A 150 12.20 -7.51 -10.99
CA TRP A 150 11.30 -6.53 -11.61
C TRP A 150 11.87 -5.12 -11.50
N LYS A 151 12.11 -4.48 -12.66
CA LYS A 151 12.72 -3.15 -12.78
C LYS A 151 11.68 -2.02 -12.97
N GLY A 152 10.42 -2.28 -12.66
CA GLY A 152 9.36 -1.29 -12.85
C GLY A 152 9.30 -0.24 -11.74
N VAL A 153 8.36 0.68 -11.90
CA VAL A 153 8.20 1.85 -11.04
C VAL A 153 6.97 1.72 -10.13
N ILE A 154 7.16 1.95 -8.84
CA ILE A 154 6.10 2.03 -7.84
C ILE A 154 5.87 3.49 -7.49
N ILE A 155 4.68 4.01 -7.76
CA ILE A 155 4.22 5.34 -7.38
C ILE A 155 3.44 5.23 -6.07
N ASN A 156 3.89 5.88 -5.02
CA ASN A 156 3.23 5.83 -3.72
C ASN A 156 2.11 6.85 -3.64
N GLN A 157 0.91 6.41 -3.34
CA GLN A 157 -0.24 7.30 -3.15
C GLN A 157 -0.99 6.97 -1.86
N PRO A 158 -0.40 7.27 -0.69
CA PRO A 158 -1.03 6.97 0.59
C PRO A 158 -2.32 7.75 0.80
N VAL A 159 -3.27 7.12 1.49
CA VAL A 159 -4.43 7.83 2.02
C VAL A 159 -3.99 8.67 3.21
N LYS A 160 -4.16 9.97 3.12
CA LYS A 160 -3.86 10.89 4.21
C LYS A 160 -4.95 10.79 5.28
N ILE A 161 -4.65 10.14 6.39
CA ILE A 161 -5.49 10.08 7.58
C ILE A 161 -4.76 10.86 8.67
N SER A 162 -5.47 11.72 9.41
CA SER A 162 -4.89 12.45 10.54
C SER A 162 -4.27 11.47 11.54
N TRP A 163 -3.12 11.81 12.09
CA TRP A 163 -2.39 10.97 13.04
C TRP A 163 -3.16 10.69 14.33
N GLU A 164 -4.02 11.60 14.75
CA GLU A 164 -4.90 11.45 15.92
C GLU A 164 -6.19 10.68 15.61
N LYS A 165 -6.50 10.43 14.33
CA LYS A 165 -7.72 9.73 13.93
C LYS A 165 -7.51 8.22 13.99
N ILE A 166 -8.56 7.51 14.38
CA ILE A 166 -8.65 6.05 14.28
C ILE A 166 -9.14 5.72 12.87
N PRO A 167 -8.37 4.96 12.05
CA PRO A 167 -8.81 4.54 10.71
C PRO A 167 -10.01 3.59 10.78
N SER A 168 -10.78 3.55 9.71
CA SER A 168 -11.96 2.68 9.63
C SER A 168 -11.59 1.20 9.86
N GLY A 169 -12.28 0.56 10.79
CA GLY A 169 -12.02 -0.84 11.16
C GLY A 169 -10.78 -1.06 12.02
N ARG A 170 -10.19 -0.01 12.59
CA ARG A 170 -9.09 -0.10 13.55
C ARG A 170 -9.57 0.27 14.96
N LYS A 171 -8.75 -0.05 15.97
CA LYS A 171 -8.98 0.33 17.37
C LYS A 171 -7.98 1.36 17.90
N LYS A 172 -6.90 1.60 17.17
CA LYS A 172 -5.79 2.49 17.53
C LYS A 172 -5.72 3.69 16.60
N LYS A 173 -5.18 4.80 17.07
CA LYS A 173 -4.92 5.99 16.27
C LYS A 173 -3.84 5.73 15.21
N CYS A 174 -3.83 6.50 14.13
CA CYS A 174 -2.82 6.38 13.08
C CYS A 174 -1.39 6.43 13.61
N LYS A 175 -1.09 7.29 14.58
CA LYS A 175 0.24 7.40 15.19
C LYS A 175 0.69 6.11 15.88
N GLU A 176 -0.21 5.48 16.62
CA GLU A 176 0.08 4.22 17.33
C GLU A 176 0.30 3.08 16.32
N LEU A 177 -0.57 3.01 15.29
CA LEU A 177 -0.41 2.04 14.21
C LEU A 177 0.90 2.25 13.44
N PHE A 178 1.33 3.49 13.25
CA PHE A 178 2.59 3.81 12.61
C PHE A 178 3.79 3.30 13.41
N MET A 179 3.79 3.49 14.73
CA MET A 179 4.85 2.95 15.59
C MET A 179 4.90 1.42 15.54
N GLU A 180 3.73 0.75 15.52
CA GLU A 180 3.67 -0.69 15.30
C GLU A 180 4.25 -1.12 13.94
N GLU A 181 4.04 -0.32 12.90
CA GLU A 181 4.63 -0.60 11.57
C GLU A 181 6.15 -0.43 11.58
N ILE A 182 6.69 0.53 12.33
CA ILE A 182 8.14 0.69 12.55
C ILE A 182 8.72 -0.55 13.27
N GLU A 183 8.06 -1.03 14.33
CA GLU A 183 8.50 -2.26 15.02
C GLU A 183 8.41 -3.49 14.11
N LYS A 184 7.39 -3.58 13.26
CA LYS A 184 7.29 -4.65 12.25
C LYS A 184 8.41 -4.59 11.21
N ILE A 185 8.85 -3.40 10.81
CA ILE A 185 10.01 -3.24 9.90
C ILE A 185 11.26 -3.83 10.55
N LYS A 186 11.52 -3.54 11.82
CA LYS A 186 12.65 -4.10 12.56
C LYS A 186 12.53 -5.62 12.72
N LYS A 187 11.34 -6.11 13.13
CA LYS A 187 11.08 -7.54 13.35
C LYS A 187 11.21 -8.36 12.06
N TYR A 188 10.79 -7.83 10.94
CA TYR A 188 10.77 -8.52 9.64
C TYR A 188 11.82 -7.95 8.67
N GLN A 189 13.00 -7.61 9.17
CA GLN A 189 14.08 -6.99 8.38
C GLN A 189 14.46 -7.78 7.12
N ASN A 190 14.33 -9.10 7.12
CA ASN A 190 14.59 -9.96 5.96
C ASN A 190 13.52 -9.84 4.84
N ASP A 191 12.34 -9.33 5.17
CA ASP A 191 11.19 -9.19 4.26
C ASP A 191 11.00 -7.78 3.73
N VAL A 192 11.84 -6.84 4.15
CA VAL A 192 11.81 -5.43 3.74
C VAL A 192 13.15 -5.03 3.08
N ALA A 193 13.09 -4.08 2.16
CA ALA A 193 14.30 -3.48 1.60
C ALA A 193 14.97 -2.58 2.64
N ASP A 194 16.27 -2.37 2.49
CA ASP A 194 16.98 -1.37 3.27
C ASP A 194 16.44 0.04 2.99
N VAL A 195 16.45 0.89 4.02
CA VAL A 195 15.90 2.25 3.92
C VAL A 195 16.75 3.12 3.00
N GLU A 196 18.05 2.90 2.93
CA GLU A 196 18.95 3.65 2.03
C GLU A 196 18.73 3.26 0.57
N ASP A 197 18.62 1.94 0.30
CA ASP A 197 18.25 1.43 -1.03
C ASP A 197 16.90 2.04 -1.48
N ALA A 198 15.93 2.12 -0.57
CA ALA A 198 14.63 2.72 -0.86
C ALA A 198 14.72 4.24 -1.10
N ILE A 199 15.56 4.97 -0.37
CA ILE A 199 15.81 6.40 -0.62
C ILE A 199 16.45 6.61 -1.99
N LEU A 200 17.45 5.79 -2.34
CA LEU A 200 18.08 5.83 -3.65
C LEU A 200 17.06 5.56 -4.75
N TYR A 201 16.30 4.48 -4.62
CA TYR A 201 15.21 4.15 -5.54
C TYR A 201 14.23 5.32 -5.73
N MET A 202 13.76 5.94 -4.62
CA MET A 202 12.82 7.06 -4.70
C MET A 202 13.38 8.29 -5.41
N LYS A 203 14.69 8.47 -5.42
CA LYS A 203 15.36 9.58 -6.12
C LYS A 203 15.60 9.29 -7.60
N THR A 204 15.84 8.04 -7.98
CA THR A 204 16.30 7.64 -9.32
C THR A 204 15.22 7.01 -10.19
N LYS A 205 14.09 6.58 -9.65
CA LYS A 205 13.04 5.84 -10.39
C LYS A 205 12.34 6.63 -11.51
N HIS A 206 12.60 7.92 -11.63
CA HIS A 206 12.02 8.81 -12.64
C HIS A 206 13.04 9.30 -13.67
N VAL A 207 14.29 8.81 -13.57
CA VAL A 207 15.37 9.09 -14.51
C VAL A 207 15.34 8.12 -15.68
#